data_cfe8520dafe005890c1a85b42a7343c9
#
_entry.id   cfe8520dafe005890c1a85b42a7343c9
#
_cell.length_a   1.000
_cell.length_b   1.000
_cell.length_c   1.000
_cell.angle_alpha   90.00
_cell.angle_beta   90.00
_cell.angle_gamma   90.00
#
_symmetry.space_group_name_H-M   'P 1'
#
loop_
_entity.id
_entity.type
_entity.pdbx_description
1 polymer ?
#
loop_
_entity_poly.entity_id
_entity_poly.type
_entity_poly.pdbx_seq_one_letter_code
_entity_poly.pdbx_strand_id
1 'polypeptide(L)'
;MQIKNGHLVTLNYRLYIDNPAGELIEETDPEDPYTLIVGTGEQLEGFEKNIMGLKAKDRFSFGLSVDEAFGLIDENAITNVPKKAFEHEGKIDEGIFKMHKVLPMKDGEGNEFRGVIIAIDEENITMDFNHPLAGEDIWFDGEVIEVKAVN
;
A
#
# COMPACT_ATOMS: atom_id res chain seq x y z
N MET A 1 23.83 -6.00 -16.01
CA MET A 1 23.57 -4.57 -15.69
C MET A 1 23.07 -4.45 -14.26
N GLN A 2 23.70 -3.64 -13.48
CA GLN A 2 23.26 -3.40 -12.10
C GLN A 2 22.20 -2.31 -12.04
N ILE A 3 21.28 -2.43 -11.11
CA ILE A 3 20.21 -1.45 -10.94
C ILE A 3 20.78 -0.10 -10.50
N LYS A 4 20.43 0.95 -11.23
CA LYS A 4 20.77 2.34 -10.93
C LYS A 4 19.56 3.24 -11.18
N ASN A 5 19.61 4.48 -10.69
CA ASN A 5 18.55 5.45 -10.96
C ASN A 5 18.30 5.56 -12.46
N GLY A 6 17.06 5.59 -12.85
CA GLY A 6 16.62 5.71 -14.23
C GLY A 6 16.47 4.39 -14.98
N HIS A 7 16.87 3.28 -14.36
CA HIS A 7 16.69 1.97 -14.98
C HIS A 7 15.28 1.45 -14.83
N LEU A 8 14.80 0.75 -15.84
CA LEU A 8 13.54 -0.01 -15.78
C LEU A 8 13.86 -1.38 -15.20
N VAL A 9 13.24 -1.71 -14.08
CA VAL A 9 13.45 -2.96 -13.38
C VAL A 9 12.18 -3.79 -13.40
N THR A 10 12.30 -5.05 -13.77
CA THR A 10 11.20 -6.04 -13.70
C THR A 10 11.56 -7.02 -12.59
N LEU A 11 10.65 -7.22 -11.66
CA LEU A 11 10.89 -8.10 -10.53
C LEU A 11 9.60 -8.73 -10.03
N ASN A 12 9.75 -9.79 -9.26
CA ASN A 12 8.66 -10.38 -8.49
C ASN A 12 8.95 -10.17 -7.03
N TYR A 13 7.92 -9.97 -6.21
CA TYR A 13 8.08 -9.80 -4.79
C TYR A 13 6.90 -10.34 -4.00
N ARG A 14 7.15 -10.58 -2.72
CA ARG A 14 6.14 -10.86 -1.71
C ARG A 14 6.32 -9.84 -0.60
N LEU A 15 5.22 -9.31 -0.11
CA LEU A 15 5.19 -8.34 0.98
C LEU A 15 4.54 -8.97 2.21
N TYR A 16 5.25 -8.98 3.31
CA TYR A 16 4.79 -9.53 4.59
C TYR A 16 4.73 -8.44 5.65
N ILE A 17 3.88 -8.65 6.64
CA ILE A 17 3.88 -7.83 7.86
C ILE A 17 4.98 -8.37 8.77
N ASP A 18 5.79 -7.46 9.32
CA ASP A 18 6.83 -7.72 10.33
C ASP A 18 8.08 -8.42 9.79
N ASN A 19 7.95 -9.64 9.31
CA ASN A 19 9.07 -10.51 8.98
C ASN A 19 8.63 -11.57 7.96
N PRO A 20 9.57 -12.36 7.41
CA PRO A 20 9.23 -13.35 6.38
C PRO A 20 8.26 -14.44 6.84
N ALA A 21 8.09 -14.60 8.15
CA ALA A 21 7.13 -15.56 8.72
C ALA A 21 5.78 -14.91 9.05
N GLY A 22 5.65 -13.60 8.80
CA GLY A 22 4.42 -12.84 9.05
C GLY A 22 3.35 -13.09 8.01
N GLU A 23 2.27 -12.34 8.13
CA GLU A 23 1.15 -12.43 7.19
C GLU A 23 1.56 -11.93 5.81
N LEU A 24 1.27 -12.71 4.77
CA LEU A 24 1.48 -12.32 3.38
C LEU A 24 0.37 -11.32 2.98
N ILE A 25 0.77 -10.11 2.61
CA ILE A 25 -0.15 -9.05 2.25
C ILE A 25 -0.31 -8.92 0.75
N GLU A 26 0.80 -9.04 0.02
CA GLU A 26 0.81 -8.83 -1.42
C GLU A 26 1.84 -9.76 -2.06
N GLU A 27 1.50 -10.27 -3.24
CA GLU A 27 2.38 -11.13 -4.01
C GLU A 27 2.16 -10.84 -5.49
N THR A 28 3.24 -10.62 -6.22
CA THR A 28 3.13 -10.44 -7.67
C THR A 28 2.93 -11.79 -8.35
N ASP A 29 2.25 -11.77 -9.51
CA ASP A 29 2.08 -12.96 -10.34
C ASP A 29 3.35 -13.14 -11.19
N PRO A 30 3.98 -14.33 -11.18
CA PRO A 30 5.14 -14.60 -12.04
C PRO A 30 4.88 -14.36 -13.53
N GLU A 31 3.62 -14.46 -13.96
CA GLU A 31 3.23 -14.20 -15.35
C GLU A 31 2.97 -12.71 -15.61
N ASP A 32 2.83 -11.91 -14.57
CA ASP A 32 2.62 -10.48 -14.65
C ASP A 32 3.49 -9.78 -13.61
N PRO A 33 4.82 -9.79 -13.81
CA PRO A 33 5.75 -9.24 -12.84
C PRO A 33 5.62 -7.72 -12.71
N TYR A 34 6.06 -7.22 -11.56
CA TYR A 34 6.04 -5.80 -11.27
C TYR A 34 7.19 -5.08 -11.99
N THR A 35 6.89 -3.94 -12.61
CA THR A 35 7.90 -3.10 -13.26
C THR A 35 7.92 -1.71 -12.63
N LEU A 36 9.10 -1.15 -12.49
CA LEU A 36 9.27 0.21 -11.99
C LEU A 36 10.49 0.87 -12.63
N ILE A 37 10.47 2.20 -12.67
CA ILE A 37 11.64 2.98 -13.04
C ILE A 37 12.21 3.53 -11.73
N VAL A 38 13.44 3.13 -11.41
CA VAL A 38 14.09 3.50 -10.16
C VAL A 38 14.36 5.00 -10.11
N GLY A 39 14.03 5.64 -8.99
CA GLY A 39 14.25 7.06 -8.79
C GLY A 39 13.06 7.95 -9.13
N THR A 40 11.93 7.36 -9.57
CA THR A 40 10.73 8.14 -9.92
C THR A 40 9.74 8.30 -8.75
N GLY A 41 10.01 7.63 -7.63
CA GLY A 41 9.10 7.67 -6.48
C GLY A 41 7.90 6.73 -6.59
N GLU A 42 7.88 5.82 -7.56
CA GLU A 42 6.80 4.83 -7.72
C GLU A 42 6.74 3.84 -6.56
N GLN A 43 7.86 3.63 -5.89
CA GLN A 43 7.97 2.69 -4.78
C GLN A 43 8.61 3.39 -3.59
N LEU A 44 8.54 2.77 -2.42
CA LEU A 44 9.16 3.28 -1.20
C LEU A 44 10.67 3.49 -1.41
N GLU A 45 11.19 4.57 -0.87
CA GLU A 45 12.63 4.89 -0.96
C GLU A 45 13.48 3.76 -0.38
N GLY A 46 13.07 3.19 0.74
CA GLY A 46 13.77 2.06 1.35
C GLY A 46 13.78 0.82 0.47
N PHE A 47 12.71 0.58 -0.29
CA PHE A 47 12.66 -0.51 -1.25
C PHE A 47 13.69 -0.30 -2.35
N GLU A 48 13.70 0.89 -2.94
CA GLU A 48 14.64 1.21 -4.03
C GLU A 48 16.09 1.11 -3.56
N LYS A 49 16.39 1.60 -2.37
CA LYS A 49 17.74 1.51 -1.80
C LYS A 49 18.22 0.08 -1.66
N ASN A 50 17.33 -0.81 -1.25
CA ASN A 50 17.70 -2.21 -1.00
C ASN A 50 17.88 -3.03 -2.27
N ILE A 51 17.33 -2.59 -3.39
CA ILE A 51 17.50 -3.28 -4.67
C ILE A 51 18.62 -2.66 -5.53
N MET A 52 19.14 -1.51 -5.15
CA MET A 52 20.24 -0.87 -5.90
C MET A 52 21.45 -1.76 -5.97
N GLY A 53 22.06 -1.84 -7.14
CA GLY A 53 23.24 -2.66 -7.37
C GLY A 53 22.97 -4.13 -7.70
N LEU A 54 21.74 -4.58 -7.56
CA LEU A 54 21.36 -5.93 -7.94
C LEU A 54 21.26 -6.03 -9.46
N LYS A 55 21.26 -7.23 -9.97
CA LYS A 55 21.17 -7.52 -11.41
C LYS A 55 20.16 -8.64 -11.64
N ALA A 56 19.84 -8.89 -12.90
CA ALA A 56 18.90 -9.96 -13.27
C ALA A 56 19.30 -11.28 -12.62
N LYS A 57 18.32 -11.98 -12.08
CA LYS A 57 18.40 -13.25 -11.35
C LYS A 57 18.88 -13.13 -9.90
N ASP A 58 19.28 -11.94 -9.45
CA ASP A 58 19.59 -11.75 -8.04
C ASP A 58 18.31 -11.78 -7.21
N ARG A 59 18.41 -12.37 -6.03
CA ARG A 59 17.32 -12.40 -5.07
C ARG A 59 17.52 -11.32 -4.03
N PHE A 60 16.42 -10.85 -3.46
CA PHE A 60 16.46 -9.88 -2.38
C PHE A 60 15.52 -10.30 -1.25
N SER A 61 15.91 -9.92 -0.05
CA SER A 61 15.10 -10.16 1.16
C SER A 61 15.54 -9.10 2.17
N PHE A 62 14.61 -8.22 2.55
CA PHE A 62 14.93 -7.14 3.48
C PHE A 62 13.68 -6.64 4.20
N GLY A 63 13.90 -6.06 5.38
CA GLY A 63 12.85 -5.45 6.17
C GLY A 63 12.92 -3.94 6.12
N LEU A 64 11.77 -3.29 6.23
CA LEU A 64 11.66 -1.85 6.39
C LEU A 64 10.92 -1.57 7.69
N SER A 65 11.48 -0.68 8.52
CA SER A 65 10.81 -0.24 9.75
C SER A 65 9.62 0.66 9.39
N VAL A 66 8.77 0.92 10.38
CA VAL A 66 7.62 1.81 10.21
C VAL A 66 8.01 3.11 9.51
N ASP A 67 9.11 3.75 9.96
CA ASP A 67 9.56 5.03 9.39
C ASP A 67 10.01 4.93 7.93
N GLU A 68 10.54 3.79 7.54
CA GLU A 68 11.00 3.54 6.16
C GLU A 68 9.87 3.02 5.28
N ALA A 69 8.79 2.55 5.89
CA ALA A 69 7.63 1.97 5.20
C ALA A 69 6.52 3.03 5.03
N PHE A 70 5.36 2.78 5.62
CA PHE A 70 4.17 3.63 5.45
C PHE A 70 3.95 4.62 6.60
N GLY A 71 4.89 4.70 7.52
CA GLY A 71 4.86 5.65 8.63
C GLY A 71 3.94 5.23 9.77
N LEU A 72 3.90 6.07 10.77
CA LEU A 72 3.07 5.85 11.95
C LEU A 72 1.59 6.07 11.63
N ILE A 73 0.72 5.48 12.44
CA ILE A 73 -0.71 5.74 12.38
C ILE A 73 -0.95 7.21 12.74
N ASP A 74 -1.68 7.92 11.91
CA ASP A 74 -2.06 9.31 12.14
C ASP A 74 -3.45 9.35 12.76
N GLU A 75 -3.56 9.82 13.99
CA GLU A 75 -4.85 9.93 14.68
C GLU A 75 -5.79 10.91 13.98
N ASN A 76 -5.24 11.89 13.26
CA ASN A 76 -6.05 12.86 12.52
C ASN A 76 -6.69 12.24 11.26
N ALA A 77 -6.22 11.09 10.84
CA ALA A 77 -6.82 10.34 9.73
C ALA A 77 -8.01 9.48 10.18
N ILE A 78 -8.28 9.44 11.48
CA ILE A 78 -9.45 8.76 12.03
C ILE A 78 -10.50 9.81 12.31
N THR A 79 -11.67 9.70 11.71
CA THR A 79 -12.71 10.72 11.81
C THR A 79 -14.11 10.14 11.80
N ASN A 80 -15.05 10.89 12.39
CA ASN A 80 -16.46 10.55 12.34
C ASN A 80 -17.05 11.04 11.02
N VAL A 81 -17.76 10.16 10.34
CA VAL A 81 -18.46 10.50 9.09
C VAL A 81 -19.94 10.23 9.28
N PRO A 82 -20.81 11.21 9.02
CA PRO A 82 -22.24 10.98 9.16
C PRO A 82 -22.70 9.96 8.10
N LYS A 83 -23.58 9.05 8.50
CA LYS A 83 -24.17 8.06 7.58
C LYS A 83 -24.83 8.75 6.40
N LYS A 84 -25.35 9.95 6.62
CA LYS A 84 -25.97 10.78 5.62
C LYS A 84 -25.07 11.09 4.42
N ALA A 85 -23.74 11.07 4.62
CA ALA A 85 -22.78 11.26 3.52
C ALA A 85 -22.83 10.14 2.49
N PHE A 86 -23.43 9.02 2.84
CA PHE A 86 -23.57 7.86 1.94
C PHE A 86 -24.99 7.75 1.37
N GLU A 87 -25.82 8.78 1.57
CA GLU A 87 -27.17 8.82 1.06
C GLU A 87 -27.14 8.95 -0.47
N HIS A 88 -27.90 8.12 -1.12
CA HIS A 88 -28.06 8.14 -2.58
C HIS A 88 -29.54 8.13 -2.93
N GLU A 89 -29.98 9.14 -3.66
CA GLU A 89 -31.39 9.31 -4.05
C GLU A 89 -32.37 9.31 -2.85
N GLY A 90 -31.94 9.92 -1.74
CA GLY A 90 -32.75 10.00 -0.52
C GLY A 90 -32.75 8.73 0.32
N LYS A 91 -31.91 7.76 -0.02
CA LYS A 91 -31.84 6.48 0.69
C LYS A 91 -30.40 6.16 1.11
N ILE A 92 -30.29 5.55 2.28
CA ILE A 92 -29.03 5.07 2.82
C ILE A 92 -29.09 3.54 2.85
N ASP A 93 -28.09 2.89 2.25
CA ASP A 93 -27.97 1.44 2.32
C ASP A 93 -27.26 1.07 3.62
N GLU A 94 -28.04 0.69 4.63
CA GLU A 94 -27.50 0.31 5.94
C GLU A 94 -26.62 -0.95 5.87
N GLY A 95 -26.74 -1.75 4.83
CA GLY A 95 -25.96 -2.96 4.64
C GLY A 95 -24.47 -2.71 4.40
N ILE A 96 -24.08 -1.48 4.04
CA ILE A 96 -22.68 -1.13 3.84
C ILE A 96 -21.96 -0.83 5.16
N PHE A 97 -22.71 -0.56 6.24
CA PHE A 97 -22.12 -0.17 7.53
C PHE A 97 -21.82 -1.40 8.37
N LYS A 98 -20.68 -2.02 8.08
CA LYS A 98 -20.20 -3.20 8.82
C LYS A 98 -18.78 -2.92 9.34
N MET A 99 -18.49 -3.41 10.54
CA MET A 99 -17.18 -3.29 11.12
C MET A 99 -16.11 -3.86 10.20
N HIS A 100 -15.01 -3.14 10.08
CA HIS A 100 -13.85 -3.50 9.27
C HIS A 100 -14.09 -3.51 7.76
N LYS A 101 -15.25 -3.03 7.31
CA LYS A 101 -15.51 -2.89 5.88
C LYS A 101 -14.75 -1.69 5.32
N VAL A 102 -14.15 -1.86 4.15
CA VAL A 102 -13.46 -0.79 3.43
C VAL A 102 -14.46 -0.12 2.49
N LEU A 103 -14.60 1.20 2.62
CA LEU A 103 -15.50 1.98 1.76
C LEU A 103 -14.69 2.98 0.93
N PRO A 104 -14.98 3.08 -0.38
CA PRO A 104 -14.37 4.12 -1.21
C PRO A 104 -15.03 5.45 -0.94
N MET A 105 -14.22 6.52 -0.89
CA MET A 105 -14.68 7.88 -0.64
C MET A 105 -14.06 8.81 -1.66
N LYS A 106 -14.71 9.96 -1.90
CA LYS A 106 -14.16 11.03 -2.72
C LYS A 106 -14.17 12.33 -1.92
N ASP A 107 -13.12 13.12 -2.04
CA ASP A 107 -13.10 14.45 -1.44
C ASP A 107 -13.75 15.48 -2.38
N GLY A 108 -13.77 16.74 -1.96
CA GLY A 108 -14.37 17.83 -2.75
C GLY A 108 -13.60 18.15 -4.03
N GLU A 109 -12.38 17.65 -4.18
CA GLU A 109 -11.54 17.86 -5.36
C GLU A 109 -11.57 16.68 -6.33
N GLY A 110 -12.36 15.64 -6.01
CA GLY A 110 -12.50 14.46 -6.85
C GLY A 110 -11.46 13.37 -6.60
N ASN A 111 -10.59 13.55 -5.62
CA ASN A 111 -9.61 12.53 -5.26
C ASN A 111 -10.29 11.36 -4.56
N GLU A 112 -9.94 10.15 -4.96
CA GLU A 112 -10.47 8.93 -4.34
C GLU A 112 -9.55 8.46 -3.24
N PHE A 113 -10.15 8.00 -2.14
CA PHE A 113 -9.42 7.37 -1.04
C PHE A 113 -10.31 6.34 -0.38
N ARG A 114 -9.72 5.47 0.42
CA ARG A 114 -10.44 4.39 1.08
C ARG A 114 -10.33 4.53 2.58
N GLY A 115 -11.45 4.28 3.27
CA GLY A 115 -11.50 4.25 4.71
C GLY A 115 -12.02 2.92 5.21
N VAL A 116 -11.60 2.54 6.42
CA VAL A 116 -12.06 1.33 7.09
C VAL A 116 -12.98 1.73 8.22
N ILE A 117 -14.14 1.11 8.33
CA ILE A 117 -15.09 1.36 9.41
C ILE A 117 -14.56 0.70 10.69
N ILE A 118 -14.33 1.51 11.73
CA ILE A 118 -13.84 1.02 13.02
C ILE A 118 -14.83 1.19 14.17
N ALA A 119 -15.91 1.95 13.96
CA ALA A 119 -17.00 2.08 14.92
C ALA A 119 -18.26 2.52 14.20
N ILE A 120 -19.40 2.11 14.71
CA ILE A 120 -20.73 2.42 14.13
C ILE A 120 -21.66 2.86 15.25
N ASP A 121 -22.31 4.03 15.09
CA ASP A 121 -23.39 4.44 15.95
C ASP A 121 -24.65 4.70 15.11
N GLU A 122 -25.70 5.24 15.72
CA GLU A 122 -27.00 5.43 15.06
C GLU A 122 -26.94 6.39 13.88
N GLU A 123 -26.17 7.46 13.97
CA GLU A 123 -26.12 8.52 12.95
C GLU A 123 -24.80 8.63 12.24
N ASN A 124 -23.71 8.12 12.84
CA ASN A 124 -22.36 8.30 12.33
C ASN A 124 -21.62 6.98 12.30
N ILE A 125 -20.55 6.98 11.51
CA ILE A 125 -19.54 5.93 11.55
C ILE A 125 -18.18 6.56 11.79
N THR A 126 -17.29 5.84 12.45
CA THR A 126 -15.91 6.27 12.60
C THR A 126 -15.08 5.52 11.59
N MET A 127 -14.34 6.25 10.78
CA MET A 127 -13.53 5.67 9.71
C MET A 127 -12.06 6.00 9.91
N ASP A 128 -11.22 5.01 9.61
CA ASP A 128 -9.77 5.14 9.64
C ASP A 128 -9.28 5.21 8.19
N PHE A 129 -8.68 6.35 7.83
CA PHE A 129 -8.17 6.60 6.48
C PHE A 129 -6.65 6.40 6.38
N ASN A 130 -6.02 5.86 7.41
CA ASN A 130 -4.61 5.50 7.35
C ASN A 130 -4.36 4.43 6.30
N HIS A 131 -3.12 4.40 5.79
CA HIS A 131 -2.73 3.30 4.93
C HIS A 131 -2.89 1.98 5.70
N PRO A 132 -3.36 0.89 5.06
CA PRO A 132 -3.55 -0.40 5.75
C PRO A 132 -2.31 -0.92 6.47
N LEU A 133 -1.13 -0.54 6.02
CA LEU A 133 0.14 -0.95 6.63
C LEU A 133 0.78 0.14 7.50
N ALA A 134 0.08 1.25 7.76
CA ALA A 134 0.58 2.28 8.67
C ALA A 134 0.78 1.69 10.06
N GLY A 135 1.88 2.04 10.72
CA GLY A 135 2.22 1.53 12.04
C GLY A 135 2.83 0.14 12.03
N GLU A 136 3.09 -0.44 10.85
CA GLU A 136 3.62 -1.79 10.71
C GLU A 136 5.03 -1.78 10.12
N ASP A 137 5.91 -2.62 10.68
CA ASP A 137 7.15 -3.00 10.00
C ASP A 137 6.75 -3.94 8.87
N ILE A 138 7.48 -3.92 7.77
CA ILE A 138 7.17 -4.77 6.61
C ILE A 138 8.42 -5.49 6.13
N TRP A 139 8.22 -6.56 5.37
CA TRP A 139 9.30 -7.37 4.82
C TRP A 139 9.03 -7.68 3.36
N PHE A 140 10.04 -7.43 2.52
CA PHE A 140 9.99 -7.78 1.10
C PHE A 140 10.93 -8.96 0.82
N ASP A 141 10.46 -9.87 -0.01
CA ASP A 141 11.21 -11.02 -0.48
C ASP A 141 10.92 -11.20 -1.97
N GLY A 142 11.94 -11.38 -2.77
CA GLY A 142 11.69 -11.51 -4.21
C GLY A 142 12.94 -11.75 -5.05
N GLU A 143 12.76 -11.56 -6.36
CA GLU A 143 13.80 -11.80 -7.35
C GLU A 143 13.73 -10.77 -8.46
N VAL A 144 14.90 -10.26 -8.85
CA VAL A 144 15.01 -9.38 -10.01
C VAL A 144 14.99 -10.23 -11.28
N ILE A 145 14.10 -9.92 -12.20
CA ILE A 145 13.94 -10.64 -13.46
C ILE A 145 14.77 -10.00 -14.57
N GLU A 146 14.67 -8.68 -14.70
CA GLU A 146 15.32 -7.95 -15.77
C GLU A 146 15.67 -6.52 -15.35
N VAL A 147 16.78 -6.01 -15.85
CA VAL A 147 17.18 -4.61 -15.65
C VAL A 147 17.52 -4.03 -17.03
N LYS A 148 16.89 -2.91 -17.37
CA LYS A 148 17.11 -2.21 -18.64
C LYS A 148 17.40 -0.74 -18.41
N ALA A 149 18.33 -0.18 -19.20
CA ALA A 149 18.54 1.25 -19.23
C ALA A 149 17.39 1.89 -20.02
N VAL A 150 16.87 3.01 -19.50
CA VAL A 150 15.80 3.78 -20.15
C VAL A 150 16.42 5.07 -20.65
N ASN A 151 16.33 5.30 -21.95
CA ASN A 151 16.86 6.50 -22.60
C ASN A 151 15.75 7.52 -22.87
#